data_c1058b5218e549b9f47d251dd6c496be
#
_entry.id   c1058b5218e549b9f47d251dd6c496be
#
_cell.length_a   1.000
_cell.length_b   1.000
_cell.length_c   1.000
_cell.angle_alpha   90.00
_cell.angle_beta   90.00
_cell.angle_gamma   90.00
#
_symmetry.space_group_name_H-M   'P 1'
#
loop_
_entity.id
_entity.type
_entity.pdbx_description
1 polymer ?
#
loop_
_entity_poly.entity_id
_entity_poly.type
_entity_poly.pdbx_seq_one_letter_code
_entity_poly.pdbx_strand_id
1 'polypeptide(L)'
;MTSILKIAGLKFSWGSNQILDNINLEIGENELVAILGVNGAGKSTFLKCINRILTLSEGTIEISGKNIEHMNLMSLSKATSYVPQSVKTNFSTDVFDIVMLGRRPHINWRISENDRDKVSETLRCFGLEDFAFRKFDMLSGGERQRVIIAKAVVQDPELFLLDEPTSDLDLKNQVSIMKKIRQVVSDVNSKKSAIVAIHDINMAARFADRVVLLDKGSIKADGAPSEVLTEANIAEVFGVSCEILPEEYGQLPLRILVKDEIEG
;
A
#
# COMPACT_ATOMS: atom_id res chain seq x y z
N MET A 1 -12.17 -6.02 17.77
CA MET A 1 -11.23 -6.35 16.68
C MET A 1 -9.85 -5.91 17.14
N THR A 2 -8.84 -6.71 16.88
CA THR A 2 -7.46 -6.34 17.25
C THR A 2 -6.95 -5.33 16.22
N SER A 3 -6.43 -4.21 16.68
CA SER A 3 -5.89 -3.16 15.81
C SER A 3 -4.45 -3.51 15.39
N ILE A 4 -4.17 -3.51 14.08
CA ILE A 4 -2.80 -3.67 13.55
C ILE A 4 -2.07 -2.34 13.55
N LEU A 5 -2.75 -1.25 13.17
CA LEU A 5 -2.18 0.08 13.15
C LEU A 5 -3.05 1.03 13.95
N LYS A 6 -2.42 1.84 14.80
CA LYS A 6 -3.07 2.95 15.49
C LYS A 6 -2.20 4.20 15.38
N ILE A 7 -2.80 5.26 14.89
CA ILE A 7 -2.17 6.57 14.69
C ILE A 7 -2.97 7.60 15.48
N ALA A 8 -2.29 8.40 16.29
CA ALA A 8 -2.90 9.47 17.06
C ALA A 8 -2.12 10.78 16.89
N GLY A 9 -2.82 11.80 16.37
CA GLY A 9 -2.32 13.16 16.26
C GLY A 9 -1.08 13.31 15.37
N LEU A 10 -0.91 12.46 14.34
CA LEU A 10 0.28 12.49 13.49
C LEU A 10 0.39 13.82 12.75
N LYS A 11 1.54 14.50 12.92
CA LYS A 11 1.94 15.66 12.13
C LYS A 11 3.31 15.46 11.51
N PHE A 12 3.47 16.02 10.32
CA PHE A 12 4.75 16.03 9.62
C PHE A 12 4.93 17.29 8.78
N SER A 13 6.13 17.88 8.82
CA SER A 13 6.47 19.08 8.06
C SER A 13 7.84 18.94 7.39
N TRP A 14 7.99 19.50 6.20
CA TRP A 14 9.28 19.76 5.56
C TRP A 14 9.67 21.22 5.86
N GLY A 15 10.57 21.41 6.83
CA GLY A 15 10.88 22.77 7.32
C GLY A 15 9.62 23.45 7.86
N SER A 16 9.24 24.59 7.28
CA SER A 16 8.02 25.33 7.64
C SER A 16 6.75 24.84 6.90
N ASN A 17 6.89 23.95 5.90
CA ASN A 17 5.75 23.48 5.12
C ASN A 17 5.12 22.25 5.76
N GLN A 18 3.94 22.41 6.35
CA GLN A 18 3.16 21.32 6.93
C GLN A 18 2.56 20.45 5.83
N ILE A 19 2.83 19.14 5.87
CA ILE A 19 2.37 18.17 4.88
C ILE A 19 1.28 17.28 5.45
N LEU A 20 1.39 16.91 6.74
CA LEU A 20 0.38 16.13 7.45
C LEU A 20 0.00 16.86 8.72
N ASP A 21 -1.30 16.97 8.98
CA ASP A 21 -1.85 17.66 10.13
C ASP A 21 -2.89 16.81 10.84
N ASN A 22 -2.59 16.50 12.10
CA ASN A 22 -3.49 15.84 13.04
C ASN A 22 -4.19 14.58 12.51
N ILE A 23 -3.42 13.70 11.82
CA ILE A 23 -3.96 12.44 11.31
C ILE A 23 -4.23 11.49 12.47
N ASN A 24 -5.46 10.99 12.53
CA ASN A 24 -5.91 9.96 13.44
C ASN A 24 -6.50 8.81 12.61
N LEU A 25 -5.98 7.60 12.77
CA LEU A 25 -6.41 6.45 11.98
C LEU A 25 -6.16 5.16 12.77
N GLU A 26 -7.12 4.25 12.71
CA GLU A 26 -6.97 2.91 13.27
C GLU A 26 -7.36 1.89 12.21
N ILE A 27 -6.52 0.86 11.98
CA ILE A 27 -6.72 -0.19 10.99
C ILE A 27 -6.73 -1.54 11.71
N GLY A 28 -7.75 -2.34 11.41
CA GLY A 28 -7.92 -3.70 11.93
C GLY A 28 -7.13 -4.76 11.20
N GLU A 29 -7.28 -6.03 11.63
CA GLU A 29 -6.75 -7.20 10.94
C GLU A 29 -7.54 -7.49 9.65
N ASN A 30 -6.86 -8.02 8.63
CA ASN A 30 -7.44 -8.47 7.35
C ASN A 30 -8.16 -7.35 6.57
N GLU A 31 -7.67 -6.13 6.68
CA GLU A 31 -8.26 -4.95 6.05
C GLU A 31 -7.37 -4.41 4.93
N LEU A 32 -7.94 -4.23 3.74
CA LEU A 32 -7.32 -3.53 2.63
C LEU A 32 -7.84 -2.10 2.59
N VAL A 33 -7.00 -1.16 2.99
CA VAL A 33 -7.32 0.27 3.06
C VAL A 33 -6.72 0.99 1.86
N ALA A 34 -7.56 1.67 1.07
CA ALA A 34 -7.09 2.54 0.01
C ALA A 34 -6.96 3.99 0.51
N ILE A 35 -5.82 4.62 0.27
CA ILE A 35 -5.64 6.05 0.49
C ILE A 35 -5.77 6.78 -0.84
N LEU A 36 -6.79 7.61 -0.94
CA LEU A 36 -7.08 8.48 -2.08
C LEU A 36 -6.80 9.94 -1.75
N GLY A 37 -6.58 10.74 -2.76
CA GLY A 37 -6.36 12.19 -2.68
C GLY A 37 -5.57 12.69 -3.87
N VAL A 38 -5.60 13.98 -4.11
CA VAL A 38 -4.85 14.63 -5.20
C VAL A 38 -3.33 14.49 -5.04
N ASN A 39 -2.59 14.82 -6.09
CA ASN A 39 -1.14 14.91 -6.01
C ASN A 39 -0.73 15.97 -4.99
N GLY A 40 0.22 15.63 -4.12
CA GLY A 40 0.63 16.53 -3.04
C GLY A 40 -0.22 16.47 -1.76
N ALA A 41 -1.31 15.71 -1.71
CA ALA A 41 -2.14 15.56 -0.50
C ALA A 41 -1.42 14.92 0.70
N GLY A 42 -0.22 14.35 0.51
CA GLY A 42 0.58 13.77 1.59
C GLY A 42 0.58 12.24 1.64
N LYS A 43 -0.02 11.52 0.68
CA LYS A 43 -0.15 10.05 0.67
C LYS A 43 1.19 9.33 0.89
N SER A 44 2.18 9.60 0.03
CA SER A 44 3.52 8.97 0.15
C SER A 44 4.24 9.36 1.44
N THR A 45 4.08 10.61 1.89
CA THR A 45 4.64 11.10 3.16
C THR A 45 4.03 10.33 4.32
N PHE A 46 2.73 10.13 4.32
CA PHE A 46 2.00 9.36 5.33
C PHE A 46 2.52 7.92 5.43
N LEU A 47 2.62 7.20 4.29
CA LEU A 47 3.18 5.84 4.27
C LEU A 47 4.63 5.78 4.78
N LYS A 48 5.45 6.77 4.41
CA LYS A 48 6.86 6.87 4.87
C LYS A 48 6.97 7.16 6.36
N CYS A 49 6.04 7.92 6.94
CA CYS A 49 5.96 8.13 8.40
C CYS A 49 5.62 6.82 9.12
N ILE A 50 4.63 6.05 8.64
CA ILE A 50 4.26 4.75 9.24
C ILE A 50 5.46 3.79 9.21
N ASN A 51 6.22 3.75 8.12
CA ASN A 51 7.41 2.90 8.01
C ASN A 51 8.67 3.50 8.66
N ARG A 52 8.54 4.61 9.39
CA ARG A 52 9.65 5.33 10.04
C ARG A 52 10.82 5.67 9.08
N ILE A 53 10.53 5.87 7.79
CA ILE A 53 11.47 6.46 6.82
C ILE A 53 11.57 7.96 7.08
N LEU A 54 10.46 8.58 7.48
CA LEU A 54 10.38 9.97 7.91
C LEU A 54 10.05 10.02 9.41
N THR A 55 10.74 10.89 10.13
CA THR A 55 10.50 11.10 11.56
C THR A 55 9.33 12.05 11.74
N LEU A 56 8.41 11.71 12.64
CA LEU A 56 7.25 12.53 12.96
C LEU A 56 7.66 13.88 13.57
N SER A 57 6.88 14.92 13.30
CA SER A 57 6.99 16.18 14.05
C SER A 57 6.26 16.09 15.38
N GLU A 58 5.07 15.48 15.38
CA GLU A 58 4.23 15.24 16.56
C GLU A 58 3.37 13.98 16.34
N GLY A 59 2.79 13.46 17.41
CA GLY A 59 1.88 12.32 17.39
C GLY A 59 2.55 11.00 17.70
N THR A 60 1.80 9.91 17.57
CA THR A 60 2.26 8.54 17.85
C THR A 60 1.75 7.58 16.79
N ILE A 61 2.56 6.57 16.46
CA ILE A 61 2.18 5.45 15.61
C ILE A 61 2.50 4.16 16.35
N GLU A 62 1.51 3.29 16.46
CA GLU A 62 1.65 1.97 17.05
C GLU A 62 1.31 0.90 16.01
N ILE A 63 2.12 -0.16 15.96
CA ILE A 63 1.88 -1.35 15.14
C ILE A 63 1.77 -2.53 16.09
N SER A 64 0.62 -3.23 16.04
CA SER A 64 0.30 -4.34 16.94
C SER A 64 0.55 -3.99 18.41
N GLY A 65 0.12 -2.77 18.82
CA GLY A 65 0.25 -2.24 20.18
C GLY A 65 1.66 -1.81 20.59
N LYS A 66 2.61 -1.73 19.65
CA LYS A 66 3.99 -1.27 19.92
C LYS A 66 4.26 0.04 19.21
N ASN A 67 4.68 1.06 19.95
CA ASN A 67 5.11 2.33 19.35
C ASN A 67 6.34 2.11 18.46
N ILE A 68 6.24 2.55 17.20
CA ILE A 68 7.30 2.36 16.20
C ILE A 68 8.62 3.05 16.58
N GLU A 69 8.58 4.12 17.36
CA GLU A 69 9.78 4.83 17.82
C GLU A 69 10.64 3.97 18.74
N HIS A 70 10.00 3.10 19.53
CA HIS A 70 10.68 2.18 20.46
C HIS A 70 11.05 0.84 19.82
N MET A 71 10.63 0.56 18.60
CA MET A 71 11.01 -0.65 17.87
C MET A 71 12.42 -0.50 17.30
N ASN A 72 13.24 -1.55 17.42
CA ASN A 72 14.47 -1.63 16.64
C ASN A 72 14.14 -1.87 15.15
N LEU A 73 15.08 -1.56 14.25
CA LEU A 73 14.87 -1.68 12.80
C LEU A 73 14.47 -3.07 12.36
N MET A 74 15.02 -4.11 12.99
CA MET A 74 14.72 -5.51 12.66
C MET A 74 13.27 -5.85 13.02
N SER A 75 12.80 -5.43 14.20
CA SER A 75 11.41 -5.63 14.63
C SER A 75 10.43 -4.87 13.74
N LEU A 76 10.74 -3.63 13.39
CA LEU A 76 9.92 -2.84 12.47
C LEU A 76 9.86 -3.50 11.08
N SER A 77 11.01 -3.96 10.55
CA SER A 77 11.06 -4.66 9.25
C SER A 77 10.37 -6.02 9.24
N LYS A 78 10.07 -6.60 10.39
CA LYS A 78 9.19 -7.80 10.49
C LYS A 78 7.72 -7.42 10.55
N ALA A 79 7.42 -6.27 11.13
CA ALA A 79 6.04 -5.80 11.28
C ALA A 79 5.50 -5.11 10.01
N THR A 80 6.36 -4.38 9.27
CA THR A 80 5.95 -3.64 8.07
C THR A 80 6.82 -3.94 6.87
N SER A 81 6.22 -3.88 5.68
CA SER A 81 6.95 -3.78 4.42
C SER A 81 6.50 -2.54 3.64
N TYR A 82 7.44 -1.89 2.95
CA TYR A 82 7.15 -0.72 2.13
C TYR A 82 7.54 -0.96 0.67
N VAL A 83 6.56 -0.75 -0.22
CA VAL A 83 6.72 -0.77 -1.67
C VAL A 83 6.65 0.67 -2.16
N PRO A 84 7.76 1.26 -2.62
CA PRO A 84 7.76 2.62 -3.16
C PRO A 84 7.13 2.66 -4.56
N GLN A 85 6.68 3.83 -4.98
CA GLN A 85 6.10 4.11 -6.30
C GLN A 85 7.03 3.69 -7.44
N SER A 86 8.34 3.96 -7.31
CA SER A 86 9.33 3.56 -8.31
C SER A 86 10.59 3.02 -7.66
N VAL A 87 11.14 1.99 -8.27
CA VAL A 87 12.45 1.43 -7.87
C VAL A 87 13.41 1.60 -9.02
N LYS A 88 14.36 2.53 -8.84
CA LYS A 88 15.50 2.67 -9.74
C LYS A 88 16.66 1.85 -9.18
N THR A 89 17.11 0.85 -9.89
CA THR A 89 18.31 0.08 -9.54
C THR A 89 19.24 0.02 -10.74
N ASN A 90 20.50 0.28 -10.46
CA ASN A 90 21.58 0.16 -11.45
C ASN A 90 22.34 -1.16 -11.28
N PHE A 91 21.87 -2.04 -10.37
CA PHE A 91 22.53 -3.31 -10.13
C PHE A 91 21.88 -4.41 -10.95
N SER A 92 22.71 -5.15 -11.70
CA SER A 92 22.32 -6.34 -12.45
C SER A 92 22.27 -7.52 -11.48
N THR A 93 21.15 -7.65 -10.77
CA THR A 93 20.89 -8.71 -9.78
C THR A 93 19.79 -9.63 -10.28
N ASP A 94 19.86 -10.92 -10.00
CA ASP A 94 18.82 -11.87 -10.39
C ASP A 94 17.53 -11.65 -9.60
N VAL A 95 16.39 -11.93 -10.24
CA VAL A 95 15.07 -11.78 -9.64
C VAL A 95 14.95 -12.56 -8.33
N PHE A 96 15.47 -13.80 -8.31
CA PHE A 96 15.49 -14.63 -7.10
C PHE A 96 16.18 -13.92 -5.93
N ASP A 97 17.35 -13.32 -6.18
CA ASP A 97 18.13 -12.65 -5.15
C ASP A 97 17.42 -11.36 -4.67
N ILE A 98 16.76 -10.63 -5.57
CA ILE A 98 15.97 -9.46 -5.17
C ILE A 98 14.81 -9.86 -4.25
N VAL A 99 14.08 -10.92 -4.58
CA VAL A 99 13.00 -11.41 -3.73
C VAL A 99 13.56 -11.95 -2.42
N MET A 100 14.71 -12.65 -2.45
CA MET A 100 15.41 -13.14 -1.25
C MET A 100 15.78 -12.01 -0.29
N LEU A 101 16.07 -10.79 -0.77
CA LEU A 101 16.29 -9.63 0.12
C LEU A 101 15.10 -9.36 1.03
N GLY A 102 13.88 -9.70 0.62
CA GLY A 102 12.69 -9.61 1.48
C GLY A 102 12.78 -10.48 2.74
N ARG A 103 13.54 -11.58 2.67
CA ARG A 103 13.75 -12.46 3.83
C ARG A 103 14.78 -11.92 4.83
N ARG A 104 15.50 -10.84 4.49
CA ARG A 104 16.59 -10.28 5.32
C ARG A 104 16.22 -10.12 6.81
N PRO A 105 15.03 -9.65 7.19
CA PRO A 105 14.64 -9.53 8.59
C PRO A 105 14.57 -10.87 9.35
N HIS A 106 14.46 -11.99 8.64
CA HIS A 106 14.32 -13.34 9.21
C HIS A 106 15.62 -14.15 9.17
N ILE A 107 16.62 -13.69 8.39
CA ILE A 107 17.91 -14.38 8.24
C ILE A 107 18.87 -13.91 9.33
N ASN A 108 19.34 -14.85 10.15
CA ASN A 108 20.33 -14.56 11.18
C ASN A 108 21.76 -14.63 10.60
N TRP A 109 22.31 -15.84 10.41
CA TRP A 109 23.68 -16.05 9.97
C TRP A 109 23.79 -16.49 8.51
N ARG A 110 22.83 -17.29 8.04
CA ARG A 110 22.81 -17.83 6.66
C ARG A 110 21.38 -18.04 6.19
N ILE A 111 21.23 -18.05 4.87
CA ILE A 111 19.97 -18.37 4.20
C ILE A 111 19.65 -19.84 4.45
N SER A 112 18.46 -20.12 4.98
CA SER A 112 17.96 -21.48 5.21
C SER A 112 17.26 -22.05 3.96
N GLU A 113 17.01 -23.36 3.93
CA GLU A 113 16.15 -23.99 2.91
C GLU A 113 14.74 -23.40 2.95
N ASN A 114 14.16 -23.21 4.14
CA ASN A 114 12.85 -22.60 4.32
C ASN A 114 12.77 -21.17 3.71
N ASP A 115 13.85 -20.39 3.77
CA ASP A 115 13.87 -19.08 3.10
C ASP A 115 13.84 -19.21 1.58
N ARG A 116 14.55 -20.19 1.02
CA ARG A 116 14.56 -20.49 -0.42
C ARG A 116 13.20 -20.99 -0.89
N ASP A 117 12.55 -21.86 -0.10
CA ASP A 117 11.23 -22.40 -0.41
C ASP A 117 10.18 -21.27 -0.43
N LYS A 118 10.17 -20.40 0.60
CA LYS A 118 9.28 -19.23 0.64
C LYS A 118 9.48 -18.30 -0.55
N VAL A 119 10.71 -18.06 -0.98
CA VAL A 119 11.00 -17.28 -2.19
C VAL A 119 10.45 -17.96 -3.43
N SER A 120 10.70 -19.28 -3.59
CA SER A 120 10.22 -20.04 -4.74
C SER A 120 8.70 -20.06 -4.81
N GLU A 121 8.01 -20.27 -3.70
CA GLU A 121 6.55 -20.22 -3.59
C GLU A 121 6.01 -18.84 -3.94
N THR A 122 6.67 -17.78 -3.45
CA THR A 122 6.27 -16.40 -3.74
C THR A 122 6.46 -16.08 -5.23
N LEU A 123 7.58 -16.46 -5.83
CA LEU A 123 7.82 -16.30 -7.27
C LEU A 123 6.74 -17.01 -8.09
N ARG A 124 6.37 -18.25 -7.72
CA ARG A 124 5.28 -19.00 -8.36
C ARG A 124 3.94 -18.28 -8.22
N CYS A 125 3.62 -17.82 -7.04
CA CYS A 125 2.39 -17.06 -6.78
C CYS A 125 2.27 -15.82 -7.67
N PHE A 126 3.39 -15.15 -7.97
CA PHE A 126 3.43 -13.96 -8.82
C PHE A 126 3.66 -14.26 -10.31
N GLY A 127 3.78 -15.55 -10.72
CA GLY A 127 4.09 -15.96 -12.10
C GLY A 127 5.47 -15.44 -12.55
N LEU A 128 6.46 -15.57 -11.66
CA LEU A 128 7.82 -15.10 -11.86
C LEU A 128 8.86 -16.24 -11.85
N GLU A 129 8.43 -17.51 -11.82
CA GLU A 129 9.34 -18.65 -11.77
C GLU A 129 10.30 -18.70 -12.97
N ASP A 130 9.80 -18.45 -14.18
CA ASP A 130 10.62 -18.42 -15.40
C ASP A 130 11.59 -17.24 -15.45
N PHE A 131 11.40 -16.28 -14.58
CA PHE A 131 12.23 -15.08 -14.48
C PHE A 131 13.25 -15.15 -13.33
N ALA A 132 13.23 -16.20 -12.51
CA ALA A 132 14.02 -16.30 -11.28
C ALA A 132 15.51 -15.96 -11.47
N PHE A 133 16.10 -16.42 -12.58
CA PHE A 133 17.52 -16.20 -12.93
C PHE A 133 17.72 -15.10 -13.98
N ARG A 134 16.68 -14.35 -14.35
CA ARG A 134 16.83 -13.16 -15.19
C ARG A 134 17.31 -11.99 -14.36
N LYS A 135 18.08 -11.12 -15.02
CA LYS A 135 18.49 -9.84 -14.41
C LYS A 135 17.32 -8.91 -14.31
N PHE A 136 17.17 -8.27 -13.16
CA PHE A 136 16.05 -7.36 -12.87
C PHE A 136 15.98 -6.16 -13.83
N ASP A 137 17.12 -5.65 -14.25
CA ASP A 137 17.25 -4.53 -15.20
C ASP A 137 16.76 -4.90 -16.62
N MET A 138 16.67 -6.21 -16.94
CA MET A 138 16.15 -6.72 -18.22
C MET A 138 14.62 -6.94 -18.21
N LEU A 139 13.96 -6.71 -17.11
CA LEU A 139 12.51 -6.88 -16.98
C LEU A 139 11.74 -5.66 -17.52
N SER A 140 10.53 -5.89 -18.03
CA SER A 140 9.56 -4.83 -18.30
C SER A 140 9.12 -4.13 -16.99
N GLY A 141 8.53 -2.93 -17.09
CA GLY A 141 8.03 -2.20 -15.92
C GLY A 141 7.07 -3.04 -15.07
N GLY A 142 6.12 -3.72 -15.70
CA GLY A 142 5.15 -4.56 -15.00
C GLY A 142 5.76 -5.80 -14.34
N GLU A 143 6.78 -6.41 -14.98
CA GLU A 143 7.53 -7.52 -14.38
C GLU A 143 8.34 -7.05 -13.18
N ARG A 144 9.04 -5.90 -13.29
CA ARG A 144 9.76 -5.29 -12.16
C ARG A 144 8.83 -5.03 -10.99
N GLN A 145 7.66 -4.44 -11.23
CA GLN A 145 6.70 -4.14 -10.18
C GLN A 145 6.23 -5.41 -9.48
N ARG A 146 5.95 -6.49 -10.23
CA ARG A 146 5.61 -7.80 -9.64
C ARG A 146 6.73 -8.34 -8.74
N VAL A 147 7.99 -8.20 -9.15
CA VAL A 147 9.16 -8.62 -8.35
C VAL A 147 9.25 -7.82 -7.05
N ILE A 148 9.05 -6.50 -7.08
CA ILE A 148 9.11 -5.65 -5.88
C ILE A 148 7.97 -5.98 -4.91
N ILE A 149 6.77 -6.25 -5.42
CA ILE A 149 5.66 -6.69 -4.57
C ILE A 149 5.91 -8.10 -4.02
N ALA A 150 6.44 -9.02 -4.82
CA ALA A 150 6.85 -10.35 -4.36
C ALA A 150 7.90 -10.27 -3.24
N LYS A 151 8.88 -9.37 -3.36
CA LYS A 151 9.84 -9.06 -2.29
C LYS A 151 9.16 -8.58 -1.00
N ALA A 152 8.13 -7.74 -1.11
CA ALA A 152 7.38 -7.28 0.04
C ALA A 152 6.54 -8.41 0.67
N VAL A 153 5.95 -9.29 -0.14
CA VAL A 153 5.14 -10.41 0.33
C VAL A 153 5.99 -11.48 1.02
N VAL A 154 7.16 -11.85 0.45
CA VAL A 154 8.05 -12.84 1.06
C VAL A 154 8.65 -12.38 2.39
N GLN A 155 8.67 -11.06 2.63
CA GLN A 155 9.06 -10.48 3.93
C GLN A 155 8.09 -10.88 5.04
N ASP A 156 6.86 -11.27 4.70
CA ASP A 156 5.85 -11.79 5.61
C ASP A 156 5.48 -10.79 6.75
N PRO A 157 5.18 -9.52 6.44
CA PRO A 157 4.85 -8.50 7.43
C PRO A 157 3.40 -8.62 7.91
N GLU A 158 3.09 -7.95 9.03
CA GLU A 158 1.71 -7.76 9.50
C GLU A 158 0.99 -6.66 8.69
N LEU A 159 1.73 -5.59 8.30
CA LEU A 159 1.20 -4.45 7.57
C LEU A 159 1.99 -4.17 6.29
N PHE A 160 1.31 -4.21 5.14
CA PHE A 160 1.84 -3.79 3.85
C PHE A 160 1.56 -2.31 3.61
N LEU A 161 2.58 -1.57 3.21
CA LEU A 161 2.50 -0.17 2.82
C LEU A 161 2.90 -0.07 1.35
N LEU A 162 1.94 0.22 0.48
CA LEU A 162 2.17 0.24 -0.97
C LEU A 162 1.89 1.65 -1.51
N ASP A 163 2.91 2.26 -2.04
CA ASP A 163 2.86 3.61 -2.59
C ASP A 163 2.70 3.53 -4.11
N GLU A 164 1.47 3.71 -4.59
CA GLU A 164 1.08 3.66 -6.00
C GLU A 164 1.59 2.43 -6.76
N PRO A 165 1.31 1.22 -6.26
CA PRO A 165 1.91 0.00 -6.80
C PRO A 165 1.48 -0.33 -8.23
N THR A 166 0.56 0.43 -8.82
CA THR A 166 -0.05 0.18 -10.12
C THR A 166 0.11 1.32 -11.13
N SER A 167 0.78 2.44 -10.78
CA SER A 167 0.81 3.67 -11.56
C SER A 167 1.37 3.51 -12.98
N ASP A 168 2.40 2.67 -13.16
CA ASP A 168 3.09 2.50 -14.45
C ASP A 168 2.68 1.20 -15.18
N LEU A 169 1.49 0.65 -14.87
CA LEU A 169 1.06 -0.64 -15.37
C LEU A 169 -0.13 -0.53 -16.32
N ASP A 170 -0.22 -1.44 -17.28
CA ASP A 170 -1.43 -1.65 -18.06
C ASP A 170 -2.58 -2.20 -17.20
N LEU A 171 -3.82 -2.02 -17.65
CA LEU A 171 -5.03 -2.40 -16.92
C LEU A 171 -5.03 -3.87 -16.45
N LYS A 172 -4.52 -4.80 -17.27
CA LYS A 172 -4.45 -6.22 -16.93
C LYS A 172 -3.52 -6.45 -15.73
N ASN A 173 -2.35 -5.83 -15.75
CA ASN A 173 -1.37 -5.94 -14.69
C ASN A 173 -1.83 -5.23 -13.41
N GLN A 174 -2.48 -4.06 -13.52
CA GLN A 174 -3.09 -3.36 -12.38
C GLN A 174 -4.08 -4.27 -11.64
N VAL A 175 -5.07 -4.83 -12.37
CA VAL A 175 -6.07 -5.74 -11.79
C VAL A 175 -5.42 -6.99 -11.20
N SER A 176 -4.41 -7.56 -11.88
CA SER A 176 -3.71 -8.76 -11.39
C SER A 176 -3.00 -8.51 -10.07
N ILE A 177 -2.30 -7.37 -9.94
CA ILE A 177 -1.60 -6.99 -8.72
C ILE A 177 -2.59 -6.75 -7.57
N MET A 178 -3.64 -5.98 -7.80
CA MET A 178 -4.64 -5.71 -6.75
C MET A 178 -5.33 -6.98 -6.27
N LYS A 179 -5.63 -7.93 -7.17
CA LYS A 179 -6.15 -9.25 -6.78
C LYS A 179 -5.18 -10.02 -5.89
N LYS A 180 -3.87 -9.99 -6.18
CA LYS A 180 -2.85 -10.67 -5.39
C LYS A 180 -2.70 -10.03 -4.00
N ILE A 181 -2.66 -8.70 -3.93
CA ILE A 181 -2.65 -7.98 -2.65
C ILE A 181 -3.90 -8.34 -1.84
N ARG A 182 -5.08 -8.31 -2.46
CA ARG A 182 -6.33 -8.70 -1.83
C ARG A 182 -6.29 -10.14 -1.30
N GLN A 183 -5.77 -11.08 -2.09
CA GLN A 183 -5.65 -12.48 -1.68
C GLN A 183 -4.76 -12.65 -0.45
N VAL A 184 -3.63 -11.93 -0.38
CA VAL A 184 -2.71 -11.98 0.78
C VAL A 184 -3.36 -11.43 2.04
N VAL A 185 -4.17 -10.37 1.92
CA VAL A 185 -4.86 -9.74 3.05
C VAL A 185 -6.10 -10.52 3.48
N SER A 186 -6.81 -11.16 2.54
CA SER A 186 -8.06 -11.88 2.82
C SER A 186 -7.87 -13.23 3.51
N ASP A 187 -6.64 -13.70 3.67
CA ASP A 187 -6.37 -14.90 4.45
C ASP A 187 -6.56 -14.61 5.95
N VAL A 188 -7.71 -15.01 6.47
CA VAL A 188 -8.14 -14.76 7.86
C VAL A 188 -7.11 -15.28 8.89
N ASN A 189 -6.38 -16.35 8.53
CA ASN A 189 -5.36 -16.92 9.41
C ASN A 189 -4.07 -16.11 9.44
N SER A 190 -3.85 -15.28 8.43
CA SER A 190 -2.61 -14.50 8.30
C SER A 190 -2.58 -13.22 9.12
N LYS A 191 -3.76 -12.69 9.50
CA LYS A 191 -3.93 -11.42 10.24
C LYS A 191 -3.15 -10.25 9.64
N LYS A 192 -3.12 -10.17 8.32
CA LYS A 192 -2.37 -9.16 7.58
C LYS A 192 -3.29 -8.07 7.07
N SER A 193 -2.79 -6.84 7.02
CA SER A 193 -3.51 -5.72 6.43
C SER A 193 -2.63 -4.96 5.44
N ALA A 194 -3.25 -4.21 4.56
CA ALA A 194 -2.53 -3.40 3.59
C ALA A 194 -3.09 -1.99 3.51
N ILE A 195 -2.20 -1.01 3.42
CA ILE A 195 -2.51 0.36 3.06
C ILE A 195 -1.94 0.60 1.67
N VAL A 196 -2.80 0.99 0.74
CA VAL A 196 -2.42 1.21 -0.66
C VAL A 196 -2.77 2.63 -1.06
N ALA A 197 -1.77 3.48 -1.32
CA ALA A 197 -2.01 4.75 -1.98
C ALA A 197 -2.34 4.49 -3.44
N ILE A 198 -3.47 4.98 -3.92
CA ILE A 198 -4.00 4.74 -5.26
C ILE A 198 -4.49 6.07 -5.84
N HIS A 199 -4.37 6.27 -7.16
CA HIS A 199 -4.96 7.41 -7.87
C HIS A 199 -6.31 7.07 -8.50
N ASP A 200 -6.50 5.82 -8.90
CA ASP A 200 -7.72 5.36 -9.55
C ASP A 200 -8.81 5.08 -8.52
N ILE A 201 -9.82 5.95 -8.51
CA ILE A 201 -10.96 5.89 -7.59
C ILE A 201 -11.76 4.58 -7.80
N ASN A 202 -11.90 4.11 -9.05
CA ASN A 202 -12.63 2.89 -9.36
C ASN A 202 -11.86 1.64 -8.92
N MET A 203 -10.53 1.67 -8.97
CA MET A 203 -9.70 0.61 -8.39
C MET A 203 -9.83 0.55 -6.87
N ALA A 204 -9.86 1.71 -6.20
CA ALA A 204 -10.11 1.77 -4.77
C ALA A 204 -11.51 1.23 -4.42
N ALA A 205 -12.55 1.70 -5.12
CA ALA A 205 -13.94 1.24 -4.93
C ALA A 205 -14.08 -0.28 -5.11
N ARG A 206 -13.33 -0.87 -6.04
CA ARG A 206 -13.42 -2.29 -6.38
C ARG A 206 -12.71 -3.21 -5.40
N PHE A 207 -11.57 -2.80 -4.86
CA PHE A 207 -10.67 -3.70 -4.14
C PHE A 207 -10.57 -3.42 -2.65
N ALA A 208 -10.77 -2.17 -2.21
CA ALA A 208 -10.62 -1.81 -0.82
C ALA A 208 -11.86 -2.17 0.03
N ASP A 209 -11.60 -2.57 1.28
CA ASP A 209 -12.64 -2.69 2.30
C ASP A 209 -13.00 -1.31 2.86
N ARG A 210 -12.02 -0.42 2.88
CA ARG A 210 -12.11 0.92 3.46
C ARG A 210 -11.31 1.90 2.64
N VAL A 211 -11.84 3.10 2.51
CA VAL A 211 -11.21 4.23 1.81
C VAL A 211 -10.94 5.33 2.81
N VAL A 212 -9.72 5.84 2.80
CA VAL A 212 -9.32 7.05 3.50
C VAL A 212 -9.06 8.13 2.46
N LEU A 213 -9.86 9.18 2.49
CA LEU A 213 -9.73 10.32 1.58
C LEU A 213 -8.88 11.39 2.25
N LEU A 214 -7.69 11.63 1.71
CA LEU A 214 -6.73 12.60 2.21
C LEU A 214 -6.81 13.89 1.38
N ASP A 215 -7.02 15.01 2.05
CA ASP A 215 -6.98 16.33 1.44
C ASP A 215 -6.12 17.28 2.28
N LYS A 216 -5.22 18.01 1.62
CA LYS A 216 -4.34 19.02 2.24
C LYS A 216 -3.71 18.57 3.56
N GLY A 217 -3.26 17.31 3.61
CA GLY A 217 -2.59 16.74 4.78
C GLY A 217 -3.51 16.25 5.91
N SER A 218 -4.82 16.31 5.75
CA SER A 218 -5.80 15.86 6.76
C SER A 218 -6.73 14.78 6.18
N ILE A 219 -7.29 13.92 7.04
CA ILE A 219 -8.31 12.96 6.64
C ILE A 219 -9.64 13.71 6.48
N LYS A 220 -10.15 13.75 5.26
CA LYS A 220 -11.44 14.36 4.92
C LYS A 220 -12.60 13.41 5.18
N ALA A 221 -12.45 12.15 4.83
CA ALA A 221 -13.43 11.10 5.02
C ALA A 221 -12.74 9.75 5.18
N ASP A 222 -13.35 8.84 5.92
CA ASP A 222 -12.84 7.53 6.27
C ASP A 222 -14.01 6.57 6.51
N GLY A 223 -14.08 5.47 5.77
CA GLY A 223 -15.18 4.51 5.86
C GLY A 223 -15.24 3.56 4.67
N ALA A 224 -16.38 2.88 4.52
CA ALA A 224 -16.63 2.01 3.37
C ALA A 224 -16.58 2.82 2.04
N PRO A 225 -16.16 2.20 0.93
CA PRO A 225 -16.10 2.91 -0.36
C PRO A 225 -17.39 3.67 -0.72
N SER A 226 -18.56 3.09 -0.46
CA SER A 226 -19.85 3.73 -0.74
C SER A 226 -20.19 4.93 0.16
N GLU A 227 -19.59 4.99 1.34
CA GLU A 227 -19.79 6.11 2.29
C GLU A 227 -18.83 7.27 1.99
N VAL A 228 -17.62 6.96 1.53
CA VAL A 228 -16.56 7.94 1.31
C VAL A 228 -16.59 8.51 -0.11
N LEU A 229 -16.84 7.66 -1.12
CA LEU A 229 -16.81 8.04 -2.54
C LEU A 229 -18.17 8.59 -2.95
N THR A 230 -18.54 9.74 -2.39
CA THR A 230 -19.75 10.51 -2.74
C THR A 230 -19.44 11.58 -3.77
N GLU A 231 -20.44 12.00 -4.53
CA GLU A 231 -20.30 13.12 -5.51
C GLU A 231 -19.73 14.37 -4.84
N ALA A 232 -20.19 14.68 -3.61
CA ALA A 232 -19.73 15.84 -2.84
C ALA A 232 -18.24 15.73 -2.47
N ASN A 233 -17.80 14.60 -1.94
CA ASN A 233 -16.39 14.39 -1.55
C ASN A 233 -15.47 14.39 -2.78
N ILE A 234 -15.93 13.81 -3.90
CA ILE A 234 -15.16 13.77 -5.14
C ILE A 234 -15.05 15.19 -5.74
N ALA A 235 -16.13 15.93 -5.74
CA ALA A 235 -16.12 17.32 -6.22
C ALA A 235 -15.17 18.19 -5.37
N GLU A 236 -15.26 18.08 -4.03
CA GLU A 236 -14.46 18.89 -3.12
C GLU A 236 -12.95 18.56 -3.21
N VAL A 237 -12.59 17.28 -3.25
CA VAL A 237 -11.19 16.86 -3.18
C VAL A 237 -10.52 16.83 -4.54
N PHE A 238 -11.23 16.38 -5.58
CA PHE A 238 -10.64 16.20 -6.91
C PHE A 238 -11.02 17.31 -7.90
N GLY A 239 -11.99 18.18 -7.54
CA GLY A 239 -12.41 19.28 -8.41
C GLY A 239 -13.16 18.82 -9.68
N VAL A 240 -13.82 17.67 -9.61
CA VAL A 240 -14.55 17.10 -10.74
C VAL A 240 -15.98 16.72 -10.37
N SER A 241 -16.90 16.93 -11.30
CA SER A 241 -18.26 16.40 -11.19
C SER A 241 -18.28 14.94 -11.61
N CYS A 242 -19.11 14.14 -10.96
CA CYS A 242 -19.24 12.72 -11.29
C CYS A 242 -20.65 12.22 -11.05
N GLU A 243 -20.91 11.02 -11.52
CA GLU A 243 -22.11 10.24 -11.23
C GLU A 243 -21.69 8.94 -10.58
N ILE A 244 -22.36 8.60 -9.48
CA ILE A 244 -22.11 7.37 -8.75
C ILE A 244 -23.11 6.31 -9.21
N LEU A 245 -22.59 5.26 -9.81
CA LEU A 245 -23.38 4.07 -10.12
C LEU A 245 -23.25 3.08 -8.97
N PRO A 246 -24.37 2.80 -8.24
CA PRO A 246 -24.33 1.91 -7.09
C PRO A 246 -23.96 0.47 -7.47
N GLU A 247 -23.59 -0.30 -6.48
CA GLU A 247 -23.35 -1.73 -6.64
C GLU A 247 -24.67 -2.42 -7.02
N GLU A 248 -24.69 -3.11 -8.16
CA GLU A 248 -25.85 -3.87 -8.61
C GLU A 248 -25.70 -5.34 -8.22
N TYR A 249 -26.53 -5.79 -7.27
CA TYR A 249 -26.74 -7.21 -6.88
C TYR A 249 -25.46 -8.02 -6.62
N GLY A 250 -24.43 -7.42 -6.03
CA GLY A 250 -23.16 -8.10 -5.70
C GLY A 250 -22.32 -8.54 -6.91
N GLN A 251 -22.71 -8.14 -8.12
CA GLN A 251 -21.96 -8.51 -9.33
C GLN A 251 -21.01 -7.40 -9.84
N LEU A 252 -21.37 -6.15 -9.59
CA LEU A 252 -20.58 -5.00 -10.05
C LEU A 252 -20.26 -4.09 -8.86
N PRO A 253 -18.96 -3.79 -8.60
CA PRO A 253 -18.61 -2.84 -7.56
C PRO A 253 -19.13 -1.44 -7.88
N LEU A 254 -19.18 -0.59 -6.85
CA LEU A 254 -19.42 0.84 -6.99
C LEU A 254 -18.56 1.41 -8.14
N ARG A 255 -19.16 2.21 -9.02
CA ARG A 255 -18.46 2.83 -10.16
C ARG A 255 -18.68 4.33 -10.16
N ILE A 256 -17.59 5.04 -10.38
CA ILE A 256 -17.59 6.49 -10.46
C ILE A 256 -17.35 6.89 -11.92
N LEU A 257 -18.32 7.57 -12.52
CA LEU A 257 -18.23 8.15 -13.86
C LEU A 257 -17.91 9.64 -13.73
N VAL A 258 -16.65 9.99 -13.95
CA VAL A 258 -16.23 11.40 -14.00
C VAL A 258 -16.86 12.04 -15.23
N LYS A 259 -17.48 13.22 -15.03
CA LYS A 259 -18.19 13.96 -16.10
C LYS A 259 -17.40 15.15 -16.59
N ASP A 260 -17.02 16.05 -15.68
CA ASP A 260 -16.37 17.31 -16.06
C ASP A 260 -15.54 17.87 -14.90
N GLU A 261 -14.63 18.79 -15.21
CA GLU A 261 -13.96 19.60 -14.21
C GLU A 261 -14.94 20.64 -13.61
N ILE A 262 -14.73 20.99 -12.35
CA ILE A 262 -15.50 22.05 -11.68
C ILE A 262 -14.63 23.30 -11.72
N GLU A 263 -15.09 24.32 -12.50
CA GLU A 263 -14.46 25.64 -12.48
C GLU A 263 -14.57 26.23 -11.06
N GLY A 264 -13.42 26.51 -10.43
CA GLY A 264 -13.30 27.07 -9.08
C GLY A 264 -13.43 28.58 -9.04
#